data_dbf4e4ee67abb3364dbf65c8d8d2288f
#
_entry.id   dbf4e4ee67abb3364dbf65c8d8d2288f
#
_cell.length_a   1.000
_cell.length_b   1.000
_cell.length_c   1.000
_cell.angle_alpha   90.00
_cell.angle_beta   90.00
_cell.angle_gamma   90.00
#
_symmetry.space_group_name_H-M   'P 1'
#
loop_
_entity.id
_entity.type
_entity.pdbx_description
1 polymer ?
#
loop_
_entity_poly.entity_id
_entity_poly.type
_entity_poly.pdbx_seq_one_letter_code
_entity_poly.pdbx_strand_id
1 'polypeptide(L)'
;MKLNNKIILASQSPRRKNLLKQLGLKKIQIIKHSIDESKFEFKHPISKSILDLAQIKAESVIGKIKDDNNIIIAGDTLVFRAGKIFHKTDSKEKIKYYLKTLSSRKHFVFGGICVILPKRKVLRRFVSTEVYFCKIKESDLSDQVLEDGIGKAGGYAIQNYGGRFVRKIRGSYTNIVGISIPELYKIFKSLEF
;
A
#
# COMPACT_ATOMS: atom_id res chain seq x y z
N MET A 1 16.37 2.58 16.45
CA MET A 1 15.30 3.57 16.65
C MET A 1 14.55 3.21 17.93
N LYS A 2 14.68 4.00 18.99
CA LYS A 2 13.94 3.77 20.25
C LYS A 2 12.71 4.66 20.27
N LEU A 3 11.63 4.20 19.66
CA LEU A 3 10.32 4.85 19.81
C LEU A 3 9.68 4.35 21.11
N ASN A 4 9.51 5.20 22.09
CA ASN A 4 8.76 4.89 23.31
C ASN A 4 7.25 4.86 23.07
N ASN A 5 6.81 5.50 21.99
CA ASN A 5 5.40 5.56 21.59
C ASN A 5 4.89 4.22 21.07
N LYS A 6 3.67 3.90 21.42
CA LYS A 6 2.95 2.77 20.82
C LYS A 6 2.58 3.09 19.38
N ILE A 7 2.81 2.16 18.48
CA ILE A 7 2.49 2.30 17.06
C ILE A 7 1.13 1.67 16.80
N ILE A 8 0.24 2.45 16.22
CA ILE A 8 -1.07 1.99 15.74
C ILE A 8 -1.00 1.86 14.22
N LEU A 9 -1.21 0.68 13.69
CA LEU A 9 -1.36 0.46 12.26
C LEU A 9 -2.85 0.45 11.92
N ALA A 10 -3.34 1.48 11.24
CA ALA A 10 -4.72 1.58 10.77
C ALA A 10 -4.90 0.76 9.47
N SER A 11 -4.62 -0.54 9.55
CA SER A 11 -4.72 -1.46 8.40
C SER A 11 -4.75 -2.91 8.88
N GLN A 12 -5.55 -3.75 8.24
CA GLN A 12 -5.55 -5.21 8.46
C GLN A 12 -4.53 -5.96 7.58
N SER A 13 -3.79 -5.26 6.71
CA SER A 13 -2.83 -5.89 5.81
C SER A 13 -1.66 -6.53 6.56
N PRO A 14 -1.50 -7.88 6.51
CA PRO A 14 -0.36 -8.56 7.13
C PRO A 14 0.97 -8.08 6.54
N ARG A 15 0.98 -7.75 5.24
CA ARG A 15 2.16 -7.24 4.54
C ARG A 15 2.64 -5.92 5.14
N ARG A 16 1.73 -4.96 5.39
CA ARG A 16 2.09 -3.69 6.05
C ARG A 16 2.63 -3.90 7.45
N LYS A 17 1.99 -4.79 8.23
CA LYS A 17 2.51 -5.14 9.57
C LYS A 17 3.95 -5.66 9.51
N ASN A 18 4.23 -6.58 8.58
CA ASN A 18 5.56 -7.15 8.42
C ASN A 18 6.59 -6.10 7.98
N LEU A 19 6.22 -5.18 7.08
CA LEU A 19 7.08 -4.06 6.68
C LEU A 19 7.40 -3.13 7.86
N LEU A 20 6.45 -2.83 8.72
CA LEU A 20 6.71 -2.04 9.92
C LEU A 20 7.65 -2.75 10.90
N LYS A 21 7.54 -4.09 11.03
CA LYS A 21 8.50 -4.88 11.82
C LYS A 21 9.91 -4.82 11.22
N GLN A 22 10.05 -4.89 9.89
CA GLN A 22 11.33 -4.74 9.19
C GLN A 22 11.97 -3.35 9.42
N LEU A 23 11.15 -2.31 9.60
CA LEU A 23 11.62 -0.98 9.99
C LEU A 23 12.12 -0.92 11.44
N GLY A 24 11.99 -2.01 12.19
CA GLY A 24 12.41 -2.10 13.61
C GLY A 24 11.35 -1.69 14.62
N LEU A 25 10.09 -1.46 14.18
CA LEU A 25 8.99 -1.12 15.09
C LEU A 25 8.51 -2.38 15.81
N LYS A 26 8.56 -2.39 17.15
CA LYS A 26 8.26 -3.59 17.95
C LYS A 26 6.85 -3.62 18.52
N LYS A 27 6.33 -2.48 19.01
CA LYS A 27 5.03 -2.39 19.69
C LYS A 27 3.94 -1.93 18.71
N ILE A 28 3.54 -2.81 17.76
CA ILE A 28 2.54 -2.49 16.74
C ILE A 28 1.20 -3.07 17.14
N GLN A 29 0.21 -2.21 17.41
CA GLN A 29 -1.19 -2.58 17.54
C GLN A 29 -1.89 -2.39 16.20
N ILE A 30 -2.68 -3.38 15.79
CA ILE A 30 -3.53 -3.28 14.59
C ILE A 30 -4.90 -2.82 15.01
N ILE A 31 -5.39 -1.75 14.39
CA ILE A 31 -6.78 -1.31 14.51
C ILE A 31 -7.35 -1.19 13.09
N LYS A 32 -8.44 -1.92 12.83
CA LYS A 32 -9.14 -1.83 11.55
C LYS A 32 -9.77 -0.45 11.39
N HIS A 33 -9.44 0.23 10.27
CA HIS A 33 -10.16 1.45 9.89
C HIS A 33 -11.61 1.13 9.52
N SER A 34 -12.51 2.10 9.69
CA SER A 34 -13.94 1.96 9.41
C SER A 34 -14.34 2.39 7.98
N ILE A 35 -13.36 2.74 7.15
CA ILE A 35 -13.59 3.29 5.81
C ILE A 35 -13.92 2.17 4.84
N ASP A 36 -15.02 2.34 4.11
CA ASP A 36 -15.37 1.54 2.94
C ASP A 36 -14.62 2.06 1.72
N GLU A 37 -13.54 1.36 1.35
CA GLU A 37 -12.69 1.75 0.23
C GLU A 37 -13.43 1.71 -1.13
N SER A 38 -14.49 0.93 -1.25
CA SER A 38 -15.26 0.81 -2.50
C SER A 38 -16.05 2.07 -2.85
N LYS A 39 -16.37 2.88 -1.83
CA LYS A 39 -17.09 4.16 -1.97
C LYS A 39 -16.16 5.35 -2.17
N PHE A 40 -14.84 5.14 -2.09
CA PHE A 40 -13.90 6.25 -2.26
C PHE A 40 -13.65 6.54 -3.75
N GLU A 41 -14.00 7.74 -4.16
CA GLU A 41 -13.77 8.21 -5.53
C GLU A 41 -12.39 8.84 -5.67
N PHE A 42 -11.56 8.25 -6.55
CA PHE A 42 -10.26 8.84 -6.90
C PHE A 42 -10.43 9.97 -7.91
N LYS A 43 -10.08 11.19 -7.49
CA LYS A 43 -10.07 12.40 -8.33
C LYS A 43 -8.65 12.74 -8.76
N HIS A 44 -8.50 13.45 -9.87
CA HIS A 44 -7.20 13.98 -10.26
C HIS A 44 -6.82 15.23 -9.43
N PRO A 45 -5.55 15.36 -9.08
CA PRO A 45 -4.46 14.43 -9.32
C PRO A 45 -4.52 13.22 -8.37
N ILE A 46 -4.30 12.01 -8.89
CA ILE A 46 -4.37 10.74 -8.13
C ILE A 46 -3.46 10.74 -6.89
N SER A 47 -2.32 11.45 -6.96
CA SER A 47 -1.41 11.63 -5.83
C SER A 47 -2.08 12.27 -4.61
N LYS A 48 -2.96 13.24 -4.82
CA LYS A 48 -3.73 13.87 -3.75
C LYS A 48 -4.76 12.89 -3.20
N SER A 49 -5.54 12.26 -4.06
CA SER A 49 -6.60 11.32 -3.65
C SER A 49 -6.07 10.15 -2.81
N ILE A 50 -4.93 9.57 -3.18
CA ILE A 50 -4.36 8.45 -2.41
C ILE A 50 -3.81 8.91 -1.04
N LEU A 51 -3.32 10.13 -0.94
CA LEU A 51 -2.92 10.75 0.33
C LEU A 51 -4.14 11.01 1.23
N ASP A 52 -5.21 11.53 0.65
CA ASP A 52 -6.45 11.82 1.36
C ASP A 52 -7.07 10.50 1.89
N LEU A 53 -7.10 9.44 1.08
CA LEU A 53 -7.58 8.14 1.52
C LEU A 53 -6.72 7.57 2.67
N ALA A 54 -5.38 7.68 2.57
CA ALA A 54 -4.50 7.24 3.64
C ALA A 54 -4.73 8.03 4.94
N GLN A 55 -4.97 9.34 4.85
CA GLN A 55 -5.27 10.19 5.99
C GLN A 55 -6.62 9.83 6.62
N ILE A 56 -7.68 9.72 5.84
CA ILE A 56 -9.01 9.31 6.31
C ILE A 56 -8.95 7.97 7.04
N LYS A 57 -8.17 7.01 6.53
CA LYS A 57 -7.94 5.73 7.23
C LYS A 57 -7.25 5.92 8.58
N ALA A 58 -6.23 6.77 8.66
CA ALA A 58 -5.53 7.06 9.90
C ALA A 58 -6.45 7.74 10.92
N GLU A 59 -7.22 8.73 10.49
CA GLU A 59 -8.14 9.49 11.33
C GLU A 59 -9.28 8.63 11.87
N SER A 60 -9.79 7.70 11.07
CA SER A 60 -10.93 6.84 11.45
C SER A 60 -10.68 5.94 12.65
N VAL A 61 -9.43 5.77 13.07
CA VAL A 61 -9.10 4.95 14.25
C VAL A 61 -8.84 5.77 15.51
N ILE A 62 -8.82 7.11 15.39
CA ILE A 62 -8.51 8.03 16.51
C ILE A 62 -9.45 7.80 17.67
N GLY A 63 -10.77 7.75 17.44
CA GLY A 63 -11.78 7.53 18.48
C GLY A 63 -11.72 6.16 19.15
N LYS A 64 -10.92 5.22 18.61
CA LYS A 64 -10.71 3.87 19.18
C LYS A 64 -9.47 3.80 20.08
N ILE A 65 -8.76 4.91 20.26
CA ILE A 65 -7.47 4.99 20.96
C ILE A 65 -7.64 5.85 22.20
N LYS A 66 -7.28 5.29 23.36
CA LYS A 66 -7.43 5.98 24.66
C LYS A 66 -6.27 6.95 24.99
N ASP A 67 -5.11 6.76 24.37
CA ASP A 67 -3.88 7.49 24.67
C ASP A 67 -3.45 8.30 23.45
N ASP A 68 -3.40 9.60 23.59
CA ASP A 68 -3.01 10.54 22.52
C ASP A 68 -1.50 10.55 22.22
N ASN A 69 -0.70 9.84 23.01
CA ASN A 69 0.75 9.73 22.79
C ASN A 69 1.14 8.60 21.82
N ASN A 70 0.16 8.04 21.10
CA ASN A 70 0.40 7.03 20.08
C ASN A 70 0.79 7.65 18.72
N ILE A 71 1.52 6.88 17.93
CA ILE A 71 1.78 7.20 16.51
C ILE A 71 0.86 6.31 15.66
N ILE A 72 0.02 6.95 14.84
CA ILE A 72 -0.88 6.22 13.94
C ILE A 72 -0.25 6.20 12.55
N ILE A 73 -0.18 5.03 11.93
CA ILE A 73 0.31 4.83 10.58
C ILE A 73 -0.82 4.21 9.74
N ALA A 74 -1.13 4.85 8.63
CA ALA A 74 -1.98 4.29 7.59
C ALA A 74 -1.30 4.38 6.24
N GLY A 75 -1.74 3.56 5.31
CA GLY A 75 -1.30 3.66 3.93
C GLY A 75 -2.35 3.11 2.98
N ASP A 76 -2.27 3.55 1.76
CA ASP A 76 -3.01 2.96 0.66
C ASP A 76 -2.09 2.70 -0.52
N THR A 77 -2.46 1.74 -1.37
CA THR A 77 -1.66 1.34 -2.53
C THR A 77 -2.59 1.01 -3.68
N LEU A 78 -2.34 1.63 -4.83
CA LEU A 78 -3.08 1.35 -6.05
C LEU A 78 -2.16 1.12 -7.24
N VAL A 79 -2.64 0.37 -8.24
CA VAL A 79 -1.97 0.18 -9.52
C VAL A 79 -2.63 1.07 -10.56
N PHE A 80 -1.80 1.81 -11.31
CA PHE A 80 -2.25 2.81 -12.27
C PHE A 80 -1.51 2.67 -13.60
N ARG A 81 -2.26 2.74 -14.70
CA ARG A 81 -1.70 2.74 -16.05
C ARG A 81 -2.65 3.42 -17.04
N ALA A 82 -2.11 4.30 -17.90
CA ALA A 82 -2.84 4.94 -18.99
C ALA A 82 -4.21 5.50 -18.56
N GLY A 83 -4.24 6.30 -17.48
CA GLY A 83 -5.47 6.92 -16.98
C GLY A 83 -6.38 5.99 -16.16
N LYS A 84 -6.07 4.68 -16.06
CA LYS A 84 -6.93 3.70 -15.39
C LYS A 84 -6.34 3.20 -14.08
N ILE A 85 -7.19 3.04 -13.08
CA ILE A 85 -6.87 2.40 -11.81
C ILE A 85 -7.27 0.92 -11.89
N PHE A 86 -6.36 0.05 -11.50
CA PHE A 86 -6.57 -1.39 -11.38
C PHE A 86 -6.87 -1.72 -9.91
N HIS A 87 -8.14 -1.65 -9.55
CA HIS A 87 -8.60 -1.84 -8.17
C HIS A 87 -8.38 -3.28 -7.68
N LYS A 88 -8.51 -3.48 -6.36
CA LYS A 88 -8.64 -4.82 -5.78
C LYS A 88 -9.90 -5.49 -6.32
N THR A 89 -9.84 -6.79 -6.54
CA THR A 89 -10.99 -7.59 -6.99
C THR A 89 -10.85 -9.03 -6.52
N ASP A 90 -11.97 -9.70 -6.34
CA ASP A 90 -12.03 -11.12 -6.02
C ASP A 90 -12.40 -11.98 -7.25
N SER A 91 -12.66 -11.34 -8.42
CA SER A 91 -12.93 -12.05 -9.67
C SER A 91 -11.63 -12.47 -10.35
N LYS A 92 -11.45 -13.78 -10.55
CA LYS A 92 -10.32 -14.37 -11.30
C LYS A 92 -10.30 -13.87 -12.74
N GLU A 93 -11.45 -13.70 -13.40
CA GLU A 93 -11.58 -13.18 -14.76
C GLU A 93 -11.03 -11.75 -14.84
N LYS A 94 -11.37 -10.93 -13.87
CA LYS A 94 -10.90 -9.53 -13.80
C LYS A 94 -9.40 -9.47 -13.51
N ILE A 95 -8.88 -10.36 -12.66
CA ILE A 95 -7.45 -10.50 -12.40
C ILE A 95 -6.71 -10.90 -13.69
N LYS A 96 -7.21 -11.90 -14.41
CA LYS A 96 -6.69 -12.34 -15.71
C LYS A 96 -6.65 -11.19 -16.72
N TYR A 97 -7.75 -10.43 -16.81
CA TYR A 97 -7.82 -9.22 -17.64
C TYR A 97 -6.75 -8.19 -17.25
N TYR A 98 -6.56 -7.95 -15.95
CA TYR A 98 -5.54 -7.00 -15.47
C TYR A 98 -4.14 -7.45 -15.85
N LEU A 99 -3.78 -8.70 -15.59
CA LEU A 99 -2.46 -9.25 -15.90
C LEU A 99 -2.17 -9.19 -17.41
N LYS A 100 -3.14 -9.54 -18.27
CA LYS A 100 -3.04 -9.39 -19.73
C LYS A 100 -2.84 -7.92 -20.15
N THR A 101 -3.57 -7.00 -19.54
CA THR A 101 -3.47 -5.56 -19.82
C THR A 101 -2.11 -4.99 -19.41
N LEU A 102 -1.51 -5.51 -18.33
CA LEU A 102 -0.19 -5.08 -17.83
C LEU A 102 0.97 -5.80 -18.51
N SER A 103 0.73 -6.92 -19.20
CA SER A 103 1.74 -7.74 -19.90
C SER A 103 2.59 -6.91 -20.85
N SER A 104 3.91 -7.13 -20.82
CA SER A 104 4.93 -6.40 -21.64
C SER A 104 4.93 -4.89 -21.46
N ARG A 105 4.35 -4.37 -20.38
CA ARG A 105 4.12 -2.92 -20.23
C ARG A 105 4.62 -2.39 -18.90
N LYS A 106 4.87 -1.08 -18.90
CA LYS A 106 5.09 -0.30 -17.70
C LYS A 106 3.75 0.09 -17.07
N HIS A 107 3.69 0.00 -15.75
CA HIS A 107 2.63 0.58 -14.94
C HIS A 107 3.21 1.21 -13.67
N PHE A 108 2.41 1.97 -12.97
CA PHE A 108 2.78 2.63 -11.73
C PHE A 108 2.09 1.96 -10.55
N VAL A 109 2.82 1.84 -9.45
CA VAL A 109 2.25 1.58 -8.14
C VAL A 109 2.37 2.85 -7.33
N PHE A 110 1.24 3.47 -7.06
CA PHE A 110 1.14 4.65 -6.23
C PHE A 110 0.85 4.24 -4.79
N GLY A 111 1.60 4.82 -3.87
CA GLY A 111 1.41 4.66 -2.44
C GLY A 111 1.14 5.98 -1.76
N GLY A 112 0.13 6.01 -0.89
CA GLY A 112 -0.10 7.09 0.06
C GLY A 112 0.26 6.61 1.45
N ILE A 113 1.04 7.41 2.19
CA ILE A 113 1.40 7.19 3.58
C ILE A 113 0.88 8.35 4.40
N CYS A 114 0.18 8.05 5.48
CA CYS A 114 -0.18 9.02 6.51
C CYS A 114 0.36 8.56 7.86
N VAL A 115 1.06 9.47 8.54
CA VAL A 115 1.52 9.28 9.91
C VAL A 115 0.94 10.41 10.76
N ILE A 116 0.15 10.06 11.77
CA ILE A 116 -0.34 11.02 12.77
C ILE A 116 0.50 10.84 14.02
N LEU A 117 1.19 11.90 14.39
CA LEU A 117 2.03 11.97 15.57
C LEU A 117 1.23 12.42 16.79
N PRO A 118 1.78 12.33 18.02
CA PRO A 118 1.23 12.99 19.19
C PRO A 118 0.88 14.47 18.91
N LYS A 119 -0.09 14.99 19.63
CA LYS A 119 -0.65 16.35 19.40
C LYS A 119 -1.26 16.54 18.00
N ARG A 120 -1.64 15.42 17.35
CA ARG A 120 -2.35 15.40 16.05
C ARG A 120 -1.58 16.01 14.87
N LYS A 121 -0.24 16.11 14.93
CA LYS A 121 0.57 16.52 13.78
C LYS A 121 0.50 15.45 12.69
N VAL A 122 0.03 15.83 11.50
CA VAL A 122 -0.16 14.93 10.35
C VAL A 122 1.00 15.07 9.38
N LEU A 123 1.63 13.96 9.02
CA LEU A 123 2.66 13.86 7.99
C LEU A 123 2.19 12.94 6.89
N ARG A 124 2.31 13.36 5.65
CA ARG A 124 1.90 12.56 4.48
C ARG A 124 3.04 12.44 3.48
N ARG A 125 3.13 11.28 2.82
CA ARG A 125 4.09 11.02 1.73
C ARG A 125 3.41 10.28 0.59
N PHE A 126 3.55 10.81 -0.61
CA PHE A 126 3.21 10.13 -1.85
C PHE A 126 4.44 9.42 -2.39
N VAL A 127 4.25 8.18 -2.84
CA VAL A 127 5.33 7.36 -3.40
C VAL A 127 4.87 6.80 -4.74
N SER A 128 5.66 7.03 -5.77
CA SER A 128 5.46 6.46 -7.10
C SER A 128 6.56 5.44 -7.38
N THR A 129 6.17 4.25 -7.82
CA THR A 129 7.08 3.18 -8.22
C THR A 129 6.68 2.65 -9.59
N GLU A 130 7.60 2.67 -10.53
CA GLU A 130 7.41 2.07 -11.85
C GLU A 130 7.69 0.56 -11.80
N VAL A 131 6.78 -0.22 -12.34
CA VAL A 131 6.92 -1.67 -12.50
C VAL A 131 6.82 -2.01 -13.98
N TYR A 132 7.76 -2.80 -14.47
CA TYR A 132 7.82 -3.26 -15.86
C TYR A 132 7.58 -4.76 -15.88
N PHE A 133 6.52 -5.19 -16.55
CA PHE A 133 6.26 -6.61 -16.73
C PHE A 133 6.95 -7.16 -17.99
N CYS A 134 7.35 -8.42 -17.94
CA CYS A 134 7.66 -9.22 -19.13
C CYS A 134 6.36 -9.59 -19.86
N LYS A 135 6.49 -10.29 -21.01
CA LYS A 135 5.34 -10.85 -21.72
C LYS A 135 4.72 -11.97 -20.88
N ILE A 136 3.44 -11.87 -20.62
CA ILE A 136 2.63 -12.89 -19.91
C ILE A 136 1.84 -13.66 -20.97
N LYS A 137 2.05 -14.97 -21.05
CA LYS A 137 1.31 -15.87 -21.93
C LYS A 137 0.06 -16.41 -21.21
N GLU A 138 -0.86 -16.97 -21.95
CA GLU A 138 -2.05 -17.62 -21.38
C GLU A 138 -1.67 -18.76 -20.43
N SER A 139 -0.66 -19.55 -20.81
CA SER A 139 -0.13 -20.66 -20.00
C SER A 139 0.48 -20.21 -18.65
N ASP A 140 0.83 -18.95 -18.50
CA ASP A 140 1.39 -18.39 -17.25
C ASP A 140 0.31 -18.08 -16.21
N LEU A 141 -0.96 -18.02 -16.64
CA LEU A 141 -2.12 -17.61 -15.85
C LEU A 141 -2.85 -18.82 -15.23
N SER A 142 -2.11 -19.64 -14.48
CA SER A 142 -2.69 -20.77 -13.74
C SER A 142 -3.65 -20.30 -12.64
N ASP A 143 -4.50 -21.18 -12.15
CA ASP A 143 -5.41 -20.91 -11.04
C ASP A 143 -4.69 -20.36 -9.81
N GLN A 144 -3.52 -20.89 -9.46
CA GLN A 144 -2.71 -20.42 -8.33
C GLN A 144 -2.27 -18.95 -8.50
N VAL A 145 -1.95 -18.53 -9.73
CA VAL A 145 -1.60 -17.15 -10.04
C VAL A 145 -2.80 -16.23 -9.87
N LEU A 146 -3.97 -16.68 -10.33
CA LEU A 146 -5.20 -15.91 -10.23
C LEU A 146 -5.68 -15.80 -8.78
N GLU A 147 -5.59 -16.89 -8.01
CA GLU A 147 -5.89 -16.90 -6.58
C GLU A 147 -4.97 -15.98 -5.79
N ASP A 148 -3.67 -16.01 -6.08
CA ASP A 148 -2.72 -15.08 -5.45
C ASP A 148 -3.07 -13.61 -5.75
N GLY A 149 -3.72 -13.33 -6.87
CA GLY A 149 -4.17 -11.99 -7.25
C GLY A 149 -5.37 -11.46 -6.46
N ILE A 150 -6.16 -12.34 -5.82
CA ILE A 150 -7.38 -11.96 -5.10
C ILE A 150 -7.08 -10.92 -4.01
N GLY A 151 -7.90 -9.86 -3.96
CA GLY A 151 -7.79 -8.78 -2.99
C GLY A 151 -6.55 -7.90 -3.16
N LYS A 152 -5.84 -7.98 -4.29
CA LYS A 152 -4.63 -7.19 -4.56
C LYS A 152 -4.87 -6.18 -5.69
N ALA A 153 -4.37 -4.97 -5.51
CA ALA A 153 -4.40 -3.96 -6.57
C ALA A 153 -3.62 -4.45 -7.79
N GLY A 154 -4.19 -4.32 -8.97
CA GLY A 154 -3.58 -4.80 -10.21
C GLY A 154 -3.63 -6.31 -10.39
N GLY A 155 -4.23 -7.06 -9.45
CA GLY A 155 -4.39 -8.51 -9.54
C GLY A 155 -3.09 -9.31 -9.35
N TYR A 156 -2.08 -8.79 -8.63
CA TYR A 156 -0.84 -9.51 -8.38
C TYR A 156 -0.19 -9.16 -7.02
N ALA A 157 0.56 -10.10 -6.48
CA ALA A 157 1.48 -9.88 -5.37
C ALA A 157 2.93 -10.08 -5.83
N ILE A 158 3.76 -9.03 -5.72
CA ILE A 158 5.16 -9.10 -6.13
C ILE A 158 5.98 -10.09 -5.29
N GLN A 159 5.55 -10.36 -4.07
CA GLN A 159 6.22 -11.28 -3.14
C GLN A 159 5.94 -12.76 -3.44
N ASN A 160 4.94 -13.05 -4.26
CA ASN A 160 4.46 -14.38 -4.57
C ASN A 160 4.53 -14.65 -6.09
N TYR A 161 3.53 -15.34 -6.64
CA TYR A 161 3.50 -15.73 -8.06
C TYR A 161 3.60 -14.53 -9.03
N GLY A 162 3.02 -13.38 -8.67
CA GLY A 162 3.09 -12.16 -9.49
C GLY A 162 4.50 -11.61 -9.70
N GLY A 163 5.43 -11.93 -8.79
CA GLY A 163 6.83 -11.50 -8.88
C GLY A 163 7.55 -12.01 -10.12
N ARG A 164 7.18 -13.20 -10.64
CA ARG A 164 7.76 -13.79 -11.86
C ARG A 164 7.55 -12.94 -13.12
N PHE A 165 6.52 -12.09 -13.11
CA PHE A 165 6.21 -11.21 -14.23
C PHE A 165 6.98 -9.90 -14.21
N VAL A 166 7.64 -9.58 -13.10
CA VAL A 166 8.35 -8.32 -12.93
C VAL A 166 9.75 -8.39 -13.50
N ARG A 167 9.97 -7.69 -14.61
CA ARG A 167 11.27 -7.57 -15.25
C ARG A 167 12.16 -6.51 -14.60
N LYS A 168 11.56 -5.39 -14.16
CA LYS A 168 12.28 -4.23 -13.63
C LYS A 168 11.39 -3.40 -12.72
N ILE A 169 11.99 -2.81 -11.71
CA ILE A 169 11.39 -1.82 -10.82
C ILE A 169 12.25 -0.55 -10.86
N ARG A 170 11.60 0.60 -10.86
CA ARG A 170 12.23 1.90 -10.58
C ARG A 170 11.46 2.57 -9.44
N GLY A 171 12.10 2.69 -8.28
CA GLY A 171 11.50 3.22 -7.06
C GLY A 171 11.56 2.24 -5.88
N SER A 172 10.56 2.30 -5.00
CA SER A 172 10.54 1.51 -3.77
C SER A 172 9.84 0.16 -3.95
N TYR A 173 10.57 -0.95 -3.79
CA TYR A 173 9.99 -2.29 -3.74
C TYR A 173 8.93 -2.42 -2.65
N THR A 174 9.23 -1.89 -1.45
CA THR A 174 8.32 -1.99 -0.31
C THR A 174 7.03 -1.19 -0.50
N ASN A 175 7.04 -0.15 -1.37
CA ASN A 175 5.83 0.53 -1.80
C ASN A 175 4.90 -0.42 -2.56
N ILE A 176 5.43 -1.26 -3.46
CA ILE A 176 4.64 -2.25 -4.20
C ILE A 176 4.05 -3.29 -3.24
N VAL A 177 4.79 -3.69 -2.21
CA VAL A 177 4.33 -4.62 -1.17
C VAL A 177 3.19 -4.02 -0.34
N GLY A 178 3.19 -2.68 -0.12
CA GLY A 178 2.08 -2.02 0.56
C GLY A 178 2.37 -0.74 1.33
N ILE A 179 3.64 -0.46 1.67
CA ILE A 179 4.06 0.80 2.29
C ILE A 179 5.58 0.99 2.10
N SER A 180 6.01 2.20 1.73
CA SER A 180 7.43 2.46 1.51
C SER A 180 8.20 2.59 2.82
N ILE A 181 9.06 1.60 3.12
CA ILE A 181 9.97 1.66 4.27
C ILE A 181 10.93 2.85 4.19
N PRO A 182 11.58 3.16 3.04
CA PRO A 182 12.47 4.32 2.96
C PRO A 182 11.77 5.63 3.32
N GLU A 183 10.53 5.85 2.90
CA GLU A 183 9.81 7.09 3.21
C GLU A 183 9.36 7.14 4.67
N LEU A 184 8.92 6.01 5.25
CA LEU A 184 8.66 5.95 6.68
C LEU A 184 9.92 6.19 7.51
N TYR A 185 11.05 5.60 7.11
CA TYR A 185 12.33 5.83 7.77
C TYR A 185 12.73 7.30 7.77
N LYS A 186 12.56 8.01 6.62
CA LYS A 186 12.81 9.45 6.52
C LYS A 186 11.91 10.25 7.47
N ILE A 187 10.61 9.91 7.54
CA ILE A 187 9.68 10.55 8.47
C ILE A 187 10.20 10.38 9.90
N PHE A 188 10.51 9.17 10.33
CA PHE A 188 10.95 8.91 11.69
C PHE A 188 12.34 9.53 12.00
N LYS A 189 13.25 9.51 11.04
CA LYS A 189 14.56 10.16 11.18
C LYS A 189 14.43 11.68 11.37
N SER A 190 13.50 12.33 10.66
CA SER A 190 13.27 13.78 10.77
C SER A 190 12.63 14.21 12.09
N LEU A 191 12.20 13.27 12.91
CA LEU A 191 11.61 13.54 14.22
C LEU A 191 12.63 13.43 15.36
N GLU A 192 13.89 13.16 15.05
CA GLU A 192 15.00 13.00 16.03
C GLU A 192 14.66 12.00 17.14
N PHE A 193 13.97 10.91 16.79
CA PHE A 193 13.65 9.81 17.70
C PHE A 193 14.81 8.81 17.84
#